data_0154f836a559ab4f08f13ad28b085135
#
_entry.id   0154f836a559ab4f08f13ad28b085135
#
_cell.length_a   1.000
_cell.length_b   1.000
_cell.length_c   1.000
_cell.angle_alpha   90.00
_cell.angle_beta   90.00
_cell.angle_gamma   90.00
#
_symmetry.space_group_name_H-M   'P 1'
#
loop_
_entity.id
_entity.type
_entity.pdbx_description
1 polymer ?
#
loop_
_entity_poly.entity_id
_entity_poly.type
_entity_poly.pdbx_seq_one_letter_code
_entity_poly.pdbx_strand_id
1 'polypeptide(L)'
;MLFVTPEYNRSIPGGLKNAIDWASRPYGKNSLSRKPAAVIGTSPGSIGRAIAQEQLKSVLSFCNAPQMNSPEAYIQFKPGLINSNGEVTEPTTEEFLRTYIADFHAFITRVYTALPRNA
;
A
#
# COMPACT_ATOMS: atom_id res chain seq x y z
N MET A 1 -1.73 6.64 4.41
CA MET A 1 -0.39 6.34 3.83
C MET A 1 -0.57 5.33 2.71
N LEU A 2 -0.04 5.60 1.51
CA LEU A 2 -0.01 4.63 0.42
C LEU A 2 1.40 4.03 0.34
N PHE A 3 1.50 2.73 0.50
CA PHE A 3 2.74 1.98 0.35
C PHE A 3 2.80 1.41 -1.06
N VAL A 4 3.75 1.89 -1.85
CA VAL A 4 4.05 1.36 -3.18
C VAL A 4 5.36 0.60 -3.07
N THR A 5 5.32 -0.74 -3.13
CA THR A 5 6.48 -1.57 -2.81
C THR A 5 6.79 -2.60 -3.89
N PRO A 6 8.07 -2.81 -4.22
CA PRO A 6 8.48 -4.02 -4.93
C PRO A 6 8.45 -5.24 -4.00
N GLU A 7 8.52 -6.43 -4.60
CA GLU A 7 8.76 -7.69 -3.91
C GLU A 7 10.18 -8.16 -4.17
N TYR A 8 10.95 -8.37 -3.12
CA TYR A 8 12.30 -8.92 -3.17
C TYR A 8 12.36 -10.22 -2.40
N ASN A 9 12.70 -11.32 -3.09
CA ASN A 9 12.82 -12.63 -2.46
C ASN A 9 11.59 -13.02 -1.62
N ARG A 10 10.39 -12.83 -2.19
CA ARG A 10 9.11 -13.13 -1.54
C ARG A 10 8.82 -12.28 -0.29
N SER A 11 9.41 -11.10 -0.18
CA SER A 11 9.18 -10.17 0.93
C SER A 11 9.23 -8.71 0.49
N ILE A 12 9.00 -7.81 1.43
CA ILE A 12 9.25 -6.38 1.22
C ILE A 12 10.76 -6.11 1.21
N PRO A 13 11.22 -5.03 0.54
CA PRO A 13 12.62 -4.62 0.60
C PRO A 13 13.07 -4.35 2.05
N GLY A 14 14.30 -4.75 2.38
CA GLY A 14 14.88 -4.51 3.70
C GLY A 14 14.91 -3.03 4.09
N GLY A 15 15.14 -2.14 3.12
CA GLY A 15 15.08 -0.69 3.35
C GLY A 15 13.68 -0.20 3.77
N LEU A 16 12.62 -0.73 3.18
CA LEU A 16 11.25 -0.40 3.58
C LEU A 16 10.94 -0.92 4.99
N LYS A 17 11.34 -2.17 5.29
CA LYS A 17 11.15 -2.72 6.64
C LYS A 17 11.90 -1.90 7.68
N ASN A 18 13.14 -1.52 7.39
CA ASN A 18 13.94 -0.65 8.27
C ASN A 18 13.27 0.70 8.50
N ALA A 19 12.75 1.35 7.45
CA ALA A 19 12.03 2.62 7.59
C ALA A 19 10.80 2.50 8.49
N ILE A 20 10.03 1.41 8.36
CA ILE A 20 8.87 1.14 9.23
C ILE A 20 9.32 0.89 10.67
N ASP A 21 10.39 0.13 10.88
CA ASP A 21 10.91 -0.15 12.21
C ASP A 21 11.34 1.15 12.93
N TRP A 22 11.97 2.07 12.23
CA TRP A 22 12.31 3.39 12.78
C TRP A 22 11.07 4.24 13.03
N ALA A 23 10.12 4.30 12.10
CA ALA A 23 8.89 5.09 12.23
C ALA A 23 7.99 4.60 13.39
N SER A 24 8.15 3.33 13.80
CA SER A 24 7.42 2.74 14.93
C SER A 24 8.09 2.97 16.30
N ARG A 25 9.18 3.71 16.36
CA ARG A 25 9.94 3.97 17.59
C ARG A 25 9.89 5.45 17.99
N PRO A 26 10.12 5.77 19.30
CA PRO A 26 10.25 4.83 20.42
C PRO A 26 8.96 4.09 20.72
N TYR A 27 9.04 2.97 21.45
CA TYR A 27 7.88 2.18 21.83
C TYR A 27 6.82 3.04 22.55
N GLY A 28 5.56 2.88 22.19
CA GLY A 28 4.46 3.72 22.70
C GLY A 28 4.26 5.05 21.94
N LYS A 29 5.17 5.43 21.03
CA LYS A 29 5.07 6.63 20.19
C LYS A 29 5.14 6.31 18.69
N ASN A 30 4.48 5.22 18.29
CA ASN A 30 4.46 4.73 16.93
C ASN A 30 3.80 5.75 15.98
N SER A 31 4.59 6.30 15.05
CA SER A 31 4.11 7.27 14.06
C SER A 31 3.12 6.71 13.04
N LEU A 32 3.00 5.40 12.92
CA LEU A 32 2.08 4.73 12.01
C LEU A 32 0.70 4.48 12.65
N SER A 33 0.64 4.51 14.00
CA SER A 33 -0.58 4.19 14.72
C SER A 33 -1.74 5.07 14.32
N ARG A 34 -2.90 4.45 14.09
CA ARG A 34 -4.17 5.10 13.71
C ARG A 34 -4.14 5.84 12.37
N LYS A 35 -3.09 5.68 11.57
CA LYS A 35 -3.01 6.27 10.23
C LYS A 35 -3.52 5.28 9.18
N PRO A 36 -4.55 5.63 8.40
CA PRO A 36 -5.06 4.75 7.35
C PRO A 36 -3.96 4.44 6.32
N ALA A 37 -3.86 3.18 5.96
CA ALA A 37 -2.87 2.65 5.06
C ALA A 37 -3.50 1.85 3.92
N ALA A 38 -2.88 1.89 2.76
CA ALA A 38 -3.13 1.00 1.64
C ALA A 38 -1.82 0.53 1.04
N VAL A 39 -1.82 -0.64 0.43
CA VAL A 39 -0.63 -1.26 -0.16
C VAL A 39 -0.90 -1.59 -1.61
N ILE A 40 0.02 -1.23 -2.48
CA ILE A 40 -0.04 -1.49 -3.91
C ILE A 40 1.35 -1.87 -4.44
N GLY A 41 1.39 -2.70 -5.45
CA GLY A 41 2.62 -3.06 -6.13
C GLY A 41 2.36 -3.68 -7.49
N THR A 42 3.40 -3.69 -8.34
CA THR A 42 3.35 -4.32 -9.66
C THR A 42 4.58 -5.17 -9.88
N SER A 43 4.42 -6.26 -10.64
CA SER A 43 5.50 -7.20 -10.97
C SER A 43 5.27 -7.76 -12.38
N PRO A 44 6.34 -8.12 -13.11
CA PRO A 44 6.21 -8.91 -14.33
C PRO A 44 5.59 -10.30 -14.08
N GLY A 45 5.76 -10.85 -12.88
CA GLY A 45 5.15 -12.14 -12.51
C GLY A 45 3.64 -12.06 -12.30
N SER A 46 2.95 -13.17 -12.58
CA SER A 46 1.49 -13.27 -12.47
C SER A 46 0.93 -13.06 -11.05
N ILE A 47 1.76 -13.23 -10.02
CA ILE A 47 1.37 -13.07 -8.61
C ILE A 47 1.26 -11.57 -8.20
N GLY A 48 1.76 -10.63 -9.03
CA GLY A 48 1.56 -9.19 -8.82
C GLY A 48 2.09 -8.67 -7.48
N ARG A 49 3.13 -9.30 -6.91
CA ARG A 49 3.70 -8.95 -5.58
C ARG A 49 2.79 -9.24 -4.39
N ALA A 50 1.87 -10.18 -4.51
CA ALA A 50 0.91 -10.51 -3.46
C ALA A 50 1.59 -10.88 -2.13
N ILE A 51 2.69 -11.63 -2.18
CA ILE A 51 3.37 -12.13 -0.97
C ILE A 51 3.98 -10.98 -0.16
N ALA A 52 4.68 -10.05 -0.82
CA ALA A 52 5.23 -8.87 -0.15
C ALA A 52 4.11 -7.98 0.44
N GLN A 53 3.01 -7.83 -0.28
CA GLN A 53 1.87 -7.04 0.21
C GLN A 53 1.24 -7.67 1.45
N GLU A 54 1.05 -8.99 1.49
CA GLU A 54 0.51 -9.69 2.66
C GLU A 54 1.45 -9.59 3.88
N GLN A 55 2.75 -9.72 3.67
CA GLN A 55 3.72 -9.51 4.75
C GLN A 55 3.70 -8.07 5.27
N LEU A 56 3.61 -7.09 4.37
CA LEU A 56 3.51 -5.69 4.77
C LEU A 56 2.22 -5.40 5.55
N LYS A 57 1.09 -5.98 5.13
CA LYS A 57 -0.18 -5.87 5.87
C LYS A 57 -0.04 -6.40 7.30
N SER A 58 0.65 -7.52 7.49
CA SER A 58 0.93 -8.08 8.83
C SER A 58 1.76 -7.11 9.68
N VAL A 59 2.80 -6.51 9.12
CA VAL A 59 3.63 -5.51 9.81
C VAL A 59 2.81 -4.28 10.19
N LEU A 60 2.01 -3.75 9.27
CA LEU A 60 1.16 -2.57 9.51
C LEU A 60 0.07 -2.86 10.55
N SER A 61 -0.45 -4.08 10.58
CA SER A 61 -1.42 -4.53 11.60
C SER A 61 -0.80 -4.43 13.01
N PHE A 62 0.41 -4.95 13.19
CA PHE A 62 1.14 -4.82 14.45
C PHE A 62 1.39 -3.36 14.82
N CYS A 63 1.65 -2.50 13.83
CA CYS A 63 1.83 -1.06 14.03
C CYS A 63 0.52 -0.30 14.30
N ASN A 64 -0.62 -0.98 14.46
CA ASN A 64 -1.94 -0.39 14.67
C ASN A 64 -2.33 0.62 13.56
N ALA A 65 -1.93 0.37 12.33
CA ALA A 65 -2.34 1.15 11.16
C ALA A 65 -3.62 0.52 10.56
N PRO A 66 -4.76 1.22 10.56
CA PRO A 66 -5.96 0.74 9.86
C PRO A 66 -5.68 0.55 8.38
N GLN A 67 -6.09 -0.58 7.80
CA GLN A 67 -5.74 -0.94 6.42
C GLN A 67 -6.97 -1.06 5.53
N MET A 68 -6.88 -0.54 4.31
CA MET A 68 -7.81 -0.83 3.25
C MET A 68 -7.48 -2.21 2.67
N ASN A 69 -8.30 -3.20 3.01
CA ASN A 69 -8.09 -4.59 2.60
C ASN A 69 -8.79 -4.94 1.29
N SER A 70 -9.69 -4.10 0.82
CA SER A 70 -10.42 -4.28 -0.44
C SER A 70 -10.65 -2.91 -1.10
N PRO A 71 -10.45 -2.79 -2.42
CA PRO A 71 -9.89 -3.82 -3.33
C PRO A 71 -8.40 -4.09 -3.07
N GLU A 72 -7.92 -5.27 -3.46
CA GLU A 72 -6.49 -5.58 -3.50
C GLU A 72 -5.89 -5.12 -4.83
N ALA A 73 -4.63 -4.67 -4.81
CA ALA A 73 -3.96 -4.11 -5.98
C ALA A 73 -2.73 -4.93 -6.38
N TYR A 74 -2.97 -6.08 -6.99
CA TYR A 74 -1.96 -6.99 -7.53
C TYR A 74 -1.84 -6.79 -9.05
N ILE A 75 -1.00 -5.84 -9.46
CA ILE A 75 -0.90 -5.45 -10.87
C ILE A 75 0.22 -6.23 -11.55
N GLN A 76 -0.11 -6.90 -12.65
CA GLN A 76 0.90 -7.48 -13.52
C GLN A 76 1.45 -6.40 -14.47
N PHE A 77 2.73 -6.08 -14.33
CA PHE A 77 3.42 -5.18 -15.25
C PHE A 77 3.73 -5.88 -16.58
N LYS A 78 3.35 -5.25 -17.67
CA LYS A 78 3.72 -5.66 -19.02
C LYS A 78 4.51 -4.53 -19.69
N PRO A 79 5.49 -4.82 -20.57
CA PRO A 79 6.14 -3.78 -21.36
C PRO A 79 5.13 -2.91 -22.07
N GLY A 80 5.29 -1.60 -21.96
CA GLY A 80 4.36 -0.62 -22.55
C GLY A 80 3.13 -0.29 -21.70
N LEU A 81 2.89 -0.93 -20.56
CA LEU A 81 1.77 -0.59 -19.65
C LEU A 81 1.83 0.85 -19.17
N ILE A 82 3.03 1.38 -19.00
CA ILE A 82 3.25 2.80 -18.68
C ILE A 82 4.18 3.36 -19.76
N ASN A 83 3.74 4.44 -20.42
CA ASN A 83 4.52 5.09 -21.46
C ASN A 83 5.59 6.04 -20.87
N SER A 84 6.40 6.66 -21.73
CA SER A 84 7.48 7.58 -21.33
C SER A 84 6.97 8.85 -20.62
N ASN A 85 5.71 9.19 -20.76
CA ASN A 85 5.08 10.32 -20.08
C ASN A 85 4.49 9.93 -18.71
N GLY A 86 4.59 8.65 -18.31
CA GLY A 86 4.03 8.12 -17.06
C GLY A 86 2.53 7.80 -17.14
N GLU A 87 1.94 7.76 -18.33
CA GLU A 87 0.53 7.45 -18.53
C GLU A 87 0.31 5.94 -18.64
N VAL A 88 -0.75 5.44 -18.02
CA VAL A 88 -1.18 4.04 -18.13
C VAL A 88 -1.85 3.85 -19.50
N THR A 89 -1.36 2.92 -20.29
CA THR A 89 -1.80 2.71 -21.67
C THR A 89 -2.97 1.74 -21.80
N GLU A 90 -3.23 0.94 -20.78
CA GLU A 90 -4.32 -0.05 -20.76
C GLU A 90 -5.52 0.53 -20.00
N PRO A 91 -6.67 0.79 -20.67
CA PRO A 91 -7.81 1.47 -20.06
C PRO A 91 -8.36 0.76 -18.82
N THR A 92 -8.37 -0.56 -18.79
CA THR A 92 -8.86 -1.35 -17.64
C THR A 92 -7.96 -1.17 -16.40
N THR A 93 -6.65 -1.12 -16.61
CA THR A 93 -5.69 -0.86 -15.53
C THR A 93 -5.78 0.58 -15.05
N GLU A 94 -5.95 1.53 -15.96
CA GLU A 94 -6.13 2.94 -15.60
C GLU A 94 -7.40 3.14 -14.75
N GLU A 95 -8.52 2.57 -15.19
CA GLU A 95 -9.80 2.64 -14.45
C GLU A 95 -9.68 1.99 -13.08
N PHE A 96 -9.06 0.82 -13.00
CA PHE A 96 -8.81 0.15 -11.72
C PHE A 96 -7.99 1.04 -10.76
N LEU A 97 -6.92 1.65 -11.23
CA LEU A 97 -6.08 2.53 -10.41
C LEU A 97 -6.83 3.77 -9.93
N ARG A 98 -7.65 4.39 -10.79
CA ARG A 98 -8.50 5.53 -10.41
C ARG A 98 -9.50 5.14 -9.33
N THR A 99 -10.18 4.00 -9.51
CA THR A 99 -11.12 3.47 -8.52
C THR A 99 -10.42 3.13 -7.21
N TYR A 100 -9.27 2.47 -7.27
CA TYR A 100 -8.48 2.15 -6.07
C TYR A 100 -8.12 3.38 -5.25
N ILE A 101 -7.68 4.46 -5.90
CA ILE A 101 -7.35 5.72 -5.22
C ILE A 101 -8.60 6.40 -4.65
N ALA A 102 -9.72 6.36 -5.35
CA ALA A 102 -11.00 6.90 -4.86
C ALA A 102 -11.48 6.13 -3.62
N ASP A 103 -11.40 4.80 -3.65
CA ASP A 103 -11.74 3.93 -2.51
C ASP A 103 -10.80 4.17 -1.32
N PHE A 104 -9.52 4.36 -1.60
CA PHE A 104 -8.57 4.70 -0.53
C PHE A 104 -8.87 6.07 0.10
N HIS A 105 -9.24 7.06 -0.69
CA HIS A 105 -9.67 8.36 -0.17
C HIS A 105 -10.93 8.22 0.72
N ALA A 106 -11.92 7.46 0.27
CA ALA A 106 -13.12 7.18 1.05
C ALA A 106 -12.79 6.42 2.36
N PHE A 107 -11.85 5.47 2.29
CA PHE A 107 -11.35 4.76 3.47
C PHE A 107 -10.67 5.70 4.48
N ILE A 108 -9.81 6.61 4.01
CA ILE A 108 -9.17 7.62 4.85
C ILE A 108 -10.22 8.46 5.60
N THR A 109 -11.25 8.91 4.90
CA THR A 109 -12.34 9.70 5.48
C THR A 109 -13.06 8.91 6.58
N ARG A 110 -13.44 7.65 6.32
CA ARG A 110 -14.08 6.77 7.31
C ARG A 110 -13.21 6.56 8.54
N VAL A 111 -11.93 6.29 8.35
CA VAL A 111 -11.00 6.08 9.47
C VAL A 111 -10.89 7.33 10.34
N TYR A 112 -10.72 8.50 9.75
CA TYR A 112 -10.58 9.73 10.54
C TYR A 112 -11.88 10.25 11.12
N THR A 113 -13.04 9.80 10.61
CA THR A 113 -14.33 10.01 11.29
C THR A 113 -14.41 9.17 12.55
N ALA A 114 -14.02 7.90 12.49
CA ALA A 114 -14.06 6.99 13.64
C ALA A 114 -12.88 7.20 14.61
N LEU A 115 -11.71 7.59 14.10
CA LEU A 115 -10.47 7.75 14.85
C LEU A 115 -9.86 9.14 14.54
N PRO A 116 -10.38 10.22 15.10
CA PRO A 116 -9.84 11.58 14.86
C PRO A 116 -8.36 11.69 15.21
N ARG A 117 -7.61 12.50 14.45
CA ARG A 117 -6.16 12.67 14.64
C ARG A 117 -5.77 13.25 16.00
N ASN A 118 -6.65 14.04 16.59
CA ASN A 118 -6.41 14.80 17.83
C ASN A 118 -7.06 14.15 19.05
N ALA A 119 -7.40 12.88 18.96
CA ALA A 119 -7.95 12.14 20.07
C ALA A 119 -6.87 11.36 20.82
#